data_e073ecd206f72a7f9807e9ed3acc7dae
#
_entry.id   e073ecd206f72a7f9807e9ed3acc7dae
#
_cell.length_a   1.000
_cell.length_b   1.000
_cell.length_c   1.000
_cell.angle_alpha   90.00
_cell.angle_beta   90.00
_cell.angle_gamma   90.00
#
_symmetry.space_group_name_H-M   'P 1'
#
loop_
_entity.id
_entity.type
_entity.pdbx_description
1 polymer ?
#
loop_
_entity_poly.entity_id
_entity_poly.type
_entity_poly.pdbx_seq_one_letter_code
_entity_poly.pdbx_strand_id
1 'polypeptide(L)'
;MSGGCSLLLAGLISACGSGQSEDVNQNTILQTYTLRYKEAARRVLASAEFHYENRFGTSLRLTGTSAITFQNQPMSYQNVFSRSSYVSEYTQVFRVDDQYIFRYRNNDGFVYEQEAQIPQRPLLLTLSSGSRIEIDRDLAIRFAADRTDSVTICLAADQRTDGTSQRWCQTAEAGRDFVIFEAEDLAELRAWDELQLEVEARRQRSIDGGRVEVQEVFEAAPILVYL
;
A
#
# COMPACT_ATOMS: atom_id res chain seq x y z
N MET A 1 -17.35 -57.59 -30.42
CA MET A 1 -16.33 -57.30 -29.42
C MET A 1 -16.05 -55.84 -29.51
N SER A 2 -16.69 -55.07 -28.64
CA SER A 2 -16.65 -53.62 -28.64
C SER A 2 -15.91 -53.19 -27.35
N GLY A 3 -14.70 -52.68 -27.52
CA GLY A 3 -13.91 -52.16 -26.42
C GLY A 3 -14.16 -50.66 -26.24
N GLY A 4 -14.93 -50.30 -25.23
CA GLY A 4 -15.14 -48.91 -24.83
C GLY A 4 -13.93 -48.36 -24.11
N CYS A 5 -13.31 -47.34 -24.69
CA CYS A 5 -12.25 -46.54 -24.05
C CYS A 5 -12.90 -45.45 -23.22
N SER A 6 -12.98 -45.64 -21.90
CA SER A 6 -13.41 -44.59 -20.97
C SER A 6 -12.27 -43.59 -20.77
N LEU A 7 -12.37 -42.42 -21.38
CA LEU A 7 -11.55 -41.26 -21.05
C LEU A 7 -11.98 -40.70 -19.69
N LEU A 8 -11.18 -40.96 -18.67
CA LEU A 8 -11.23 -40.22 -17.40
C LEU A 8 -10.74 -38.81 -17.64
N LEU A 9 -11.64 -37.85 -17.76
CA LEU A 9 -11.37 -36.42 -17.68
C LEU A 9 -11.07 -36.10 -16.22
N ALA A 10 -9.79 -36.12 -15.85
CA ALA A 10 -9.35 -35.56 -14.59
C ALA A 10 -9.53 -34.04 -14.67
N GLY A 11 -10.64 -33.56 -14.12
CA GLY A 11 -10.90 -32.12 -13.94
C GLY A 11 -9.87 -31.55 -13.00
N LEU A 12 -8.93 -30.79 -13.54
CA LEU A 12 -8.09 -29.85 -12.77
C LEU A 12 -9.02 -28.77 -12.22
N ILE A 13 -9.54 -29.01 -11.04
CA ILE A 13 -10.13 -27.95 -10.22
C ILE A 13 -8.92 -27.13 -9.75
N SER A 14 -8.60 -26.06 -10.48
CA SER A 14 -7.73 -25.01 -9.96
C SER A 14 -8.45 -24.39 -8.76
N ALA A 15 -8.21 -24.96 -7.58
CA ALA A 15 -8.60 -24.33 -6.34
C ALA A 15 -7.84 -23.01 -6.25
N CYS A 16 -8.52 -21.87 -6.45
CA CYS A 16 -8.04 -20.55 -6.09
C CYS A 16 -7.90 -20.46 -4.57
N GLY A 17 -6.99 -21.22 -3.99
CA GLY A 17 -6.64 -21.22 -2.58
C GLY A 17 -5.24 -20.66 -2.39
N SER A 18 -4.96 -20.07 -1.21
CA SER A 18 -3.59 -19.77 -0.81
C SER A 18 -2.82 -21.09 -0.65
N GLY A 19 -1.58 -21.13 -1.16
CA GLY A 19 -0.64 -22.22 -0.90
C GLY A 19 -0.16 -22.22 0.55
N GLN A 20 0.40 -23.34 1.00
CA GLN A 20 1.02 -23.41 2.32
C GLN A 20 2.53 -23.22 2.20
N SER A 21 3.13 -22.44 3.09
CA SER A 21 4.57 -22.13 3.04
C SER A 21 5.47 -23.36 3.29
N GLU A 22 4.98 -24.39 3.97
CA GLU A 22 5.71 -25.64 4.20
C GLU A 22 5.80 -26.52 2.95
N ASP A 23 4.93 -26.33 1.97
CA ASP A 23 4.89 -27.13 0.75
C ASP A 23 5.80 -26.59 -0.37
N VAL A 24 6.47 -25.45 -0.14
CA VAL A 24 7.27 -24.77 -1.17
C VAL A 24 8.73 -24.62 -0.75
N ASN A 25 9.61 -24.46 -1.75
CA ASN A 25 11.01 -24.14 -1.50
C ASN A 25 11.12 -22.77 -0.82
N GLN A 26 11.67 -22.76 0.41
CA GLN A 26 11.78 -21.55 1.24
C GLN A 26 12.60 -20.42 0.58
N ASN A 27 13.57 -20.78 -0.28
CA ASN A 27 14.40 -19.83 -1.00
C ASN A 27 13.69 -19.13 -2.17
N THR A 28 12.50 -19.58 -2.55
CA THR A 28 11.70 -18.99 -3.63
C THR A 28 10.55 -18.12 -3.11
N ILE A 29 10.41 -17.98 -1.80
CA ILE A 29 9.37 -17.16 -1.18
C ILE A 29 9.74 -15.69 -1.32
N LEU A 30 8.89 -14.94 -2.03
CA LEU A 30 8.94 -13.48 -2.04
C LEU A 30 8.19 -12.92 -0.84
N GLN A 31 8.76 -11.88 -0.28
CA GLN A 31 8.26 -11.22 0.92
C GLN A 31 7.97 -9.75 0.60
N THR A 32 6.76 -9.31 0.83
CA THR A 32 6.38 -7.89 0.72
C THR A 32 5.93 -7.40 2.08
N TYR A 33 6.59 -6.36 2.57
CA TYR A 33 6.28 -5.70 3.83
C TYR A 33 5.76 -4.29 3.55
N THR A 34 4.64 -3.92 4.12
CA THR A 34 4.10 -2.57 4.00
C THR A 34 3.93 -1.97 5.39
N LEU A 35 4.52 -0.81 5.58
CA LEU A 35 4.34 0.03 6.76
C LEU A 35 3.62 1.30 6.35
N ARG A 36 2.43 1.54 6.88
CA ARG A 36 1.59 2.69 6.55
C ARG A 36 1.21 3.46 7.80
N TYR A 37 1.46 4.76 7.81
CA TYR A 37 0.96 5.65 8.84
C TYR A 37 -0.20 6.49 8.30
N LYS A 38 -1.31 6.47 9.01
CA LYS A 38 -2.50 7.29 8.74
C LYS A 38 -2.57 8.41 9.77
N GLU A 39 -2.20 9.62 9.38
CA GLU A 39 -2.11 10.77 10.30
C GLU A 39 -3.46 11.12 10.92
N ALA A 40 -4.54 11.17 10.12
CA ALA A 40 -5.88 11.48 10.61
C ALA A 40 -6.35 10.52 11.72
N ALA A 41 -6.01 9.25 11.61
CA ALA A 41 -6.37 8.22 12.58
C ALA A 41 -5.30 8.01 13.67
N ARG A 42 -4.11 8.61 13.51
CA ARG A 42 -2.92 8.37 14.36
C ARG A 42 -2.58 6.88 14.50
N ARG A 43 -2.62 6.15 13.37
CA ARG A 43 -2.44 4.69 13.34
C ARG A 43 -1.29 4.29 12.43
N VAL A 44 -0.50 3.34 12.93
CA VAL A 44 0.48 2.59 12.14
C VAL A 44 -0.14 1.26 11.77
N LEU A 45 -0.22 0.98 10.48
CA LEU A 45 -0.67 -0.28 9.91
C LEU A 45 0.54 -0.98 9.33
N ALA A 46 0.81 -2.19 9.79
CA ALA A 46 1.84 -3.05 9.24
C ALA A 46 1.17 -4.23 8.54
N SER A 47 1.62 -4.57 7.33
CA SER A 47 1.19 -5.79 6.65
C SER A 47 2.38 -6.53 6.05
N ALA A 48 2.25 -7.85 5.94
CA ALA A 48 3.21 -8.73 5.30
C ALA A 48 2.47 -9.71 4.39
N GLU A 49 2.99 -9.88 3.17
CA GLU A 49 2.50 -10.83 2.18
C GLU A 49 3.64 -11.72 1.72
N PHE A 50 3.31 -12.98 1.45
CA PHE A 50 4.27 -13.98 1.00
C PHE A 50 3.75 -14.61 -0.28
N HIS A 51 4.60 -14.69 -1.31
CA HIS A 51 4.24 -15.24 -2.62
C HIS A 51 5.27 -16.26 -3.08
N TYR A 52 4.81 -17.26 -3.81
CA TYR A 52 5.69 -18.26 -4.41
C TYR A 52 6.21 -17.77 -5.76
N GLU A 53 7.52 -17.81 -5.97
CA GLU A 53 8.26 -17.50 -7.19
C GLU A 53 8.22 -16.03 -7.65
N ASN A 54 7.07 -15.36 -7.62
CA ASN A 54 6.94 -13.97 -8.08
C ASN A 54 5.76 -13.26 -7.40
N ARG A 55 5.72 -11.91 -7.50
CA ARG A 55 4.68 -11.08 -6.86
C ARG A 55 3.24 -11.37 -7.31
N PHE A 56 3.07 -12.01 -8.48
CA PHE A 56 1.78 -12.43 -9.02
C PHE A 56 1.55 -13.94 -8.82
N GLY A 57 2.50 -14.60 -8.17
CA GLY A 57 2.44 -16.01 -7.87
C GLY A 57 1.41 -16.35 -6.79
N THR A 58 1.35 -17.61 -6.45
CA THR A 58 0.43 -18.10 -5.42
C THR A 58 0.72 -17.41 -4.09
N SER A 59 -0.29 -16.75 -3.51
CA SER A 59 -0.21 -16.19 -2.17
C SER A 59 -0.08 -17.32 -1.14
N LEU A 60 0.86 -17.18 -0.20
CA LEU A 60 1.19 -18.22 0.76
C LEU A 60 0.62 -17.91 2.15
N ARG A 61 0.00 -18.92 2.75
CA ARG A 61 -0.24 -18.94 4.17
C ARG A 61 0.98 -19.53 4.88
N LEU A 62 1.49 -18.86 5.91
CA LEU A 62 2.58 -19.39 6.73
C LEU A 62 2.07 -20.56 7.59
N THR A 63 2.70 -21.71 7.41
CA THR A 63 2.38 -22.98 8.09
C THR A 63 3.67 -23.64 8.60
N GLY A 64 3.54 -24.75 9.31
CA GLY A 64 4.69 -25.41 9.92
C GLY A 64 5.32 -24.58 11.03
N THR A 65 6.63 -24.32 10.93
CA THR A 65 7.38 -23.51 11.90
C THR A 65 7.53 -22.06 11.47
N SER A 66 7.03 -21.68 10.27
CA SER A 66 7.13 -20.33 9.78
C SER A 66 6.22 -19.37 10.54
N ALA A 67 6.73 -18.17 10.81
CA ALA A 67 6.03 -17.17 11.58
C ALA A 67 6.48 -15.76 11.20
N ILE A 68 5.59 -14.80 11.34
CA ILE A 68 5.88 -13.36 11.16
C ILE A 68 5.51 -12.58 12.41
N THR A 69 6.39 -11.68 12.83
CA THR A 69 6.14 -10.73 13.90
C THR A 69 6.43 -9.31 13.41
N PHE A 70 5.74 -8.35 14.00
CA PHE A 70 6.01 -6.93 13.85
C PHE A 70 6.23 -6.34 15.25
N GLN A 71 7.35 -5.64 15.47
CA GLN A 71 7.76 -5.13 16.79
C GLN A 71 7.68 -6.21 17.88
N ASN A 72 8.16 -7.42 17.58
CA ASN A 72 8.14 -8.62 18.43
C ASN A 72 6.73 -9.14 18.79
N GLN A 73 5.68 -8.63 18.19
CA GLN A 73 4.31 -9.13 18.38
C GLN A 73 3.87 -9.95 17.17
N PRO A 74 3.24 -11.11 17.36
CA PRO A 74 2.70 -11.90 16.25
C PRO A 74 1.71 -11.08 15.42
N MET A 75 1.81 -11.18 14.09
CA MET A 75 0.86 -10.56 13.18
C MET A 75 -0.35 -11.46 12.97
N SER A 76 -1.54 -10.85 12.84
CA SER A 76 -2.80 -11.55 12.63
C SER A 76 -2.97 -11.94 11.16
N TYR A 77 -3.26 -13.21 10.91
CA TYR A 77 -3.56 -13.69 9.56
C TYR A 77 -4.93 -13.20 9.07
N GLN A 78 -4.97 -12.74 7.84
CA GLN A 78 -6.20 -12.39 7.12
C GLN A 78 -6.18 -13.01 5.73
N ASN A 79 -7.35 -13.41 5.25
CA ASN A 79 -7.54 -13.86 3.87
C ASN A 79 -8.70 -13.07 3.26
N VAL A 80 -8.38 -12.26 2.28
CA VAL A 80 -9.36 -11.44 1.57
C VAL A 80 -9.22 -11.71 0.07
N PHE A 81 -10.29 -12.19 -0.57
CA PHE A 81 -10.32 -12.52 -2.01
C PHE A 81 -9.15 -13.39 -2.47
N SER A 82 -8.87 -14.49 -1.75
CA SER A 82 -7.77 -15.43 -2.01
C SER A 82 -6.35 -14.86 -1.85
N ARG A 83 -6.19 -13.68 -1.27
CA ARG A 83 -4.90 -13.15 -0.83
C ARG A 83 -4.69 -13.38 0.65
N SER A 84 -3.60 -14.07 0.97
CA SER A 84 -3.13 -14.27 2.33
C SER A 84 -2.28 -13.08 2.75
N SER A 85 -2.64 -12.41 3.81
CA SER A 85 -1.85 -11.34 4.40
C SER A 85 -1.80 -11.44 5.91
N TYR A 86 -0.77 -10.84 6.49
CA TYR A 86 -0.57 -10.73 7.93
C TYR A 86 -0.61 -9.27 8.29
N VAL A 87 -1.40 -8.91 9.28
CA VAL A 87 -1.62 -7.50 9.65
C VAL A 87 -1.38 -7.28 11.13
N SER A 88 -0.93 -6.09 11.43
CA SER A 88 -0.80 -5.55 12.79
C SER A 88 -1.16 -4.08 12.77
N GLU A 89 -1.86 -3.62 13.78
CA GLU A 89 -2.31 -2.24 13.92
C GLU A 89 -1.91 -1.70 15.28
N TYR A 90 -1.31 -0.52 15.29
CA TYR A 90 -0.92 0.19 16.50
C TYR A 90 -1.46 1.61 16.49
N THR A 91 -2.08 2.00 17.60
CA THR A 91 -2.38 3.41 17.86
C THR A 91 -1.15 4.03 18.51
N GLN A 92 -0.40 4.80 17.75
CA GLN A 92 0.83 5.42 18.22
C GLN A 92 0.98 6.83 17.65
N VAL A 93 1.57 7.72 18.45
CA VAL A 93 2.02 9.01 17.94
C VAL A 93 3.27 8.76 17.11
N PHE A 94 3.19 9.09 15.83
CA PHE A 94 4.31 9.00 14.89
C PHE A 94 5.48 9.86 15.33
N ARG A 95 6.69 9.28 15.28
CA ARG A 95 7.96 10.00 15.37
C ARG A 95 8.76 9.69 14.11
N VAL A 96 9.32 10.72 13.50
CA VAL A 96 10.06 10.64 12.23
C VAL A 96 11.19 9.61 12.26
N ASP A 97 11.81 9.38 13.42
CA ASP A 97 12.96 8.51 13.59
C ASP A 97 12.62 7.12 14.14
N ASP A 98 11.34 6.80 14.33
CA ASP A 98 10.94 5.49 14.81
C ASP A 98 11.27 4.42 13.77
N GLN A 99 12.05 3.43 14.18
CA GLN A 99 12.33 2.24 13.40
C GLN A 99 11.32 1.15 13.74
N TYR A 100 10.82 0.51 12.72
CA TYR A 100 9.86 -0.59 12.82
C TYR A 100 10.50 -1.84 12.24
N ILE A 101 10.36 -2.96 12.94
CA ILE A 101 11.03 -4.21 12.58
C ILE A 101 10.00 -5.28 12.29
N PHE A 102 10.04 -5.79 11.05
CA PHE A 102 9.42 -7.06 10.68
C PHE A 102 10.43 -8.18 10.86
N ARG A 103 10.01 -9.27 11.50
CA ARG A 103 10.86 -10.46 11.68
C ARG A 103 10.11 -11.69 11.17
N TYR A 104 10.61 -12.27 10.09
CA TYR A 104 10.08 -13.47 9.48
C TYR A 104 11.00 -14.65 9.77
N ARG A 105 10.44 -15.74 10.31
CA ARG A 105 11.10 -17.03 10.41
C ARG A 105 10.51 -17.98 9.38
N ASN A 106 11.33 -18.58 8.54
CA ASN A 106 10.91 -19.57 7.57
C ASN A 106 10.85 -20.99 8.15
N ASN A 107 10.41 -21.98 7.37
CA ASN A 107 10.32 -23.37 7.82
C ASN A 107 11.68 -24.05 8.02
N ASP A 108 12.76 -23.53 7.39
CA ASP A 108 14.13 -24.01 7.59
C ASP A 108 14.78 -23.44 8.88
N GLY A 109 14.04 -22.58 9.60
CA GLY A 109 14.49 -21.95 10.84
C GLY A 109 15.32 -20.68 10.66
N PHE A 110 15.55 -20.23 9.42
CA PHE A 110 16.22 -18.95 9.18
C PHE A 110 15.30 -17.78 9.56
N VAL A 111 15.91 -16.75 10.18
CA VAL A 111 15.23 -15.54 10.59
C VAL A 111 15.70 -14.37 9.73
N TYR A 112 14.76 -13.68 9.12
CA TYR A 112 14.96 -12.48 8.32
C TYR A 112 14.39 -11.28 9.07
N GLU A 113 15.19 -10.24 9.25
CA GLU A 113 14.77 -8.98 9.85
C GLU A 113 14.78 -7.90 8.79
N GLN A 114 13.67 -7.15 8.71
CA GLN A 114 13.52 -6.03 7.81
C GLN A 114 13.12 -4.80 8.59
N GLU A 115 13.95 -3.79 8.51
CA GLU A 115 13.67 -2.48 9.07
C GLU A 115 12.81 -1.67 8.09
N ALA A 116 11.81 -1.01 8.60
CA ALA A 116 10.97 -0.06 7.89
C ALA A 116 10.90 1.26 8.66
N GLN A 117 10.77 2.35 7.94
CA GLN A 117 10.72 3.68 8.50
C GLN A 117 9.68 4.51 7.73
N ILE A 118 8.75 5.14 8.42
CA ILE A 118 7.71 5.92 7.77
C ILE A 118 8.35 7.17 7.12
N PRO A 119 8.02 7.49 5.85
CA PRO A 119 8.48 8.70 5.20
C PRO A 119 8.08 9.95 5.97
N GLN A 120 8.84 11.02 5.81
CA GLN A 120 8.46 12.31 6.38
C GLN A 120 7.18 12.83 5.71
N ARG A 121 6.41 13.58 6.49
CA ARG A 121 5.24 14.28 5.96
C ARG A 121 5.67 15.29 4.89
N PRO A 122 5.10 15.22 3.66
CA PRO A 122 5.33 16.27 2.69
C PRO A 122 4.78 17.60 3.17
N LEU A 123 5.58 18.66 3.04
CA LEU A 123 5.18 20.03 3.36
C LEU A 123 4.59 20.68 2.11
N LEU A 124 3.31 20.98 2.10
CA LEU A 124 2.68 21.75 1.03
C LEU A 124 3.14 23.22 1.11
N LEU A 125 3.55 23.76 -0.03
CA LEU A 125 4.11 25.11 -0.12
C LEU A 125 3.13 26.13 -0.74
N THR A 126 2.13 25.66 -1.52
CA THR A 126 1.20 26.52 -2.25
C THR A 126 -0.24 26.48 -1.77
N LEU A 127 -0.62 25.43 -1.06
CA LEU A 127 -1.98 25.29 -0.54
C LEU A 127 -1.96 25.01 0.96
N SER A 128 -2.94 25.59 1.64
CA SER A 128 -3.20 25.37 3.07
C SER A 128 -4.70 25.13 3.28
N SER A 129 -5.08 24.76 4.49
CA SER A 129 -6.51 24.65 4.84
C SER A 129 -7.22 25.99 4.60
N GLY A 130 -8.36 25.91 3.90
CA GLY A 130 -9.15 27.09 3.52
C GLY A 130 -8.71 27.78 2.22
N SER A 131 -7.67 27.29 1.52
CA SER A 131 -7.29 27.83 0.21
C SER A 131 -8.41 27.67 -0.81
N ARG A 132 -8.53 28.65 -1.71
CA ARG A 132 -9.40 28.55 -2.89
C ARG A 132 -8.63 28.06 -4.10
N ILE A 133 -9.25 27.21 -4.88
CA ILE A 133 -8.75 26.67 -6.14
C ILE A 133 -9.53 27.35 -7.28
N GLU A 134 -8.80 27.91 -8.25
CA GLU A 134 -9.37 28.41 -9.48
C GLU A 134 -9.40 27.28 -10.51
N ILE A 135 -10.60 26.99 -11.03
CA ILE A 135 -10.87 25.83 -11.91
C ILE A 135 -10.79 26.14 -13.39
N ASP A 136 -10.51 27.39 -13.75
CA ASP A 136 -10.40 27.85 -15.14
C ASP A 136 -8.95 27.91 -15.66
N ARG A 137 -8.01 27.49 -14.82
CA ARG A 137 -6.57 27.41 -15.16
C ARG A 137 -5.91 26.22 -14.45
N ASP A 138 -4.76 25.82 -14.96
CA ASP A 138 -3.94 24.77 -14.36
C ASP A 138 -3.57 25.10 -12.91
N LEU A 139 -3.70 24.11 -12.03
CA LEU A 139 -3.31 24.19 -10.63
C LEU A 139 -1.99 23.47 -10.39
N ALA A 140 -0.93 24.23 -10.13
CA ALA A 140 0.33 23.67 -9.69
C ALA A 140 0.41 23.63 -8.17
N ILE A 141 0.50 22.43 -7.59
CA ILE A 141 0.70 22.25 -6.15
C ILE A 141 2.16 21.90 -5.90
N ARG A 142 2.88 22.83 -5.25
CA ARG A 142 4.28 22.63 -4.84
C ARG A 142 4.36 22.06 -3.43
N PHE A 143 5.33 21.19 -3.22
CA PHE A 143 5.60 20.57 -1.92
C PHE A 143 7.10 20.37 -1.72
N ALA A 144 7.50 20.19 -0.45
CA ALA A 144 8.81 19.67 -0.10
C ALA A 144 8.63 18.30 0.54
N ALA A 145 9.36 17.33 0.04
CA ALA A 145 9.38 15.97 0.57
C ALA A 145 10.82 15.46 0.62
N ASP A 146 11.20 14.83 1.71
CA ASP A 146 12.53 14.24 1.89
C ASP A 146 12.43 12.73 1.96
N ARG A 147 13.39 12.05 1.31
CA ARG A 147 13.52 10.58 1.33
C ARG A 147 12.27 9.83 0.88
N THR A 148 11.59 10.35 -0.14
CA THR A 148 10.43 9.71 -0.77
C THR A 148 10.74 9.37 -2.22
N ASP A 149 10.18 8.28 -2.73
CA ASP A 149 10.28 7.90 -4.13
C ASP A 149 9.15 8.52 -4.95
N SER A 150 8.00 8.74 -4.31
CA SER A 150 6.87 9.42 -4.93
C SER A 150 6.01 10.15 -3.92
N VAL A 151 5.35 11.21 -4.38
CA VAL A 151 4.29 11.92 -3.66
C VAL A 151 3.06 11.95 -4.55
N THR A 152 1.96 11.39 -4.06
CA THR A 152 0.66 11.44 -4.72
C THR A 152 -0.20 12.47 -4.02
N ILE A 153 -0.76 13.40 -4.80
CA ILE A 153 -1.72 14.40 -4.31
C ILE A 153 -3.04 14.15 -5.02
N CYS A 154 -4.12 14.06 -4.25
CA CYS A 154 -5.46 13.87 -4.77
C CYS A 154 -6.37 15.00 -4.32
N LEU A 155 -7.24 15.45 -5.22
CA LEU A 155 -8.41 16.25 -4.95
C LEU A 155 -9.59 15.27 -4.86
N ALA A 156 -10.16 15.12 -3.68
CA ALA A 156 -11.27 14.23 -3.41
C ALA A 156 -12.51 15.02 -3.07
N ALA A 157 -13.58 14.74 -3.78
CA ALA A 157 -14.91 15.28 -3.49
C ALA A 157 -15.67 14.27 -2.64
N ASP A 158 -16.13 14.69 -1.47
CA ASP A 158 -16.89 13.83 -0.57
C ASP A 158 -18.31 13.58 -1.11
N GLN A 159 -18.93 12.50 -0.63
CA GLN A 159 -20.19 12.00 -1.16
C GLN A 159 -21.26 13.07 -1.30
N ARG A 160 -21.76 13.25 -2.53
CA ARG A 160 -23.07 13.89 -2.73
C ARG A 160 -24.17 13.03 -2.14
N THR A 161 -25.36 13.64 -2.00
CA THR A 161 -26.61 12.98 -1.59
C THR A 161 -26.95 11.74 -2.41
N ASP A 162 -26.37 11.58 -3.60
CA ASP A 162 -26.53 10.43 -4.49
C ASP A 162 -25.49 9.31 -4.26
N GLY A 163 -24.56 9.48 -3.31
CA GLY A 163 -23.53 8.50 -2.97
C GLY A 163 -22.33 8.49 -3.90
N THR A 164 -22.22 9.44 -4.86
CA THR A 164 -21.06 9.55 -5.74
C THR A 164 -19.90 10.23 -5.03
N SER A 165 -18.73 9.63 -5.06
CA SER A 165 -17.46 10.26 -4.68
C SER A 165 -16.55 10.29 -5.91
N GLN A 166 -15.84 11.38 -6.10
CA GLN A 166 -14.87 11.53 -7.19
C GLN A 166 -13.50 11.86 -6.63
N ARG A 167 -12.45 11.39 -7.29
CA ARG A 167 -11.06 11.56 -6.85
C ARG A 167 -10.15 11.72 -8.06
N TRP A 168 -9.44 12.83 -8.11
CA TRP A 168 -8.44 13.14 -9.13
C TRP A 168 -7.07 13.14 -8.48
N CYS A 169 -6.15 12.36 -9.02
CA CYS A 169 -4.84 12.16 -8.40
C CYS A 169 -3.73 12.42 -9.40
N GLN A 170 -2.70 13.12 -8.95
CA GLN A 170 -1.45 13.32 -9.66
C GLN A 170 -0.29 12.82 -8.80
N THR A 171 0.70 12.19 -9.45
CA THR A 171 1.87 11.64 -8.77
C THR A 171 3.14 12.30 -9.29
N ALA A 172 3.95 12.78 -8.37
CA ALA A 172 5.31 13.23 -8.63
C ALA A 172 6.29 12.15 -8.19
N GLU A 173 7.15 11.73 -9.11
CA GLU A 173 8.26 10.82 -8.82
C GLU A 173 9.43 11.55 -8.12
N ALA A 174 10.38 10.78 -7.60
CA ALA A 174 11.56 11.30 -6.90
C ALA A 174 12.24 12.45 -7.66
N GLY A 175 12.53 13.53 -6.94
CA GLY A 175 13.19 14.72 -7.49
C GLY A 175 12.25 15.76 -8.10
N ARG A 176 10.95 15.50 -8.17
CA ARG A 176 9.95 16.52 -8.50
C ARG A 176 9.37 17.11 -7.22
N ASP A 177 9.17 18.42 -7.22
CA ASP A 177 8.65 19.20 -6.08
C ASP A 177 7.25 19.79 -6.35
N PHE A 178 6.59 19.32 -7.40
CA PHE A 178 5.23 19.75 -7.75
C PHE A 178 4.45 18.69 -8.53
N VAL A 179 3.13 18.82 -8.48
CA VAL A 179 2.17 18.18 -9.39
C VAL A 179 1.33 19.24 -10.07
N ILE A 180 0.76 18.93 -11.25
CA ILE A 180 -0.13 19.81 -11.99
C ILE A 180 -1.44 19.10 -12.23
N PHE A 181 -2.54 19.75 -11.88
CA PHE A 181 -3.89 19.39 -12.31
C PHE A 181 -4.26 20.34 -13.46
N GLU A 182 -4.58 19.77 -14.62
CA GLU A 182 -4.93 20.56 -15.80
C GLU A 182 -6.34 21.20 -15.61
N ALA A 183 -6.56 22.33 -16.23
CA ALA A 183 -7.84 23.05 -16.15
C ALA A 183 -9.02 22.19 -16.61
N GLU A 184 -8.79 21.25 -17.55
CA GLU A 184 -9.81 20.31 -18.05
C GLU A 184 -10.25 19.35 -16.93
N ASP A 185 -9.30 18.79 -16.17
CA ASP A 185 -9.59 17.93 -15.01
C ASP A 185 -10.32 18.69 -13.91
N LEU A 186 -9.90 19.93 -13.65
CA LEU A 186 -10.50 20.81 -12.63
C LEU A 186 -11.93 21.23 -13.02
N ALA A 187 -12.22 21.35 -14.31
CA ALA A 187 -13.55 21.69 -14.79
C ALA A 187 -14.63 20.68 -14.36
N GLU A 188 -14.26 19.41 -14.19
CA GLU A 188 -15.15 18.37 -13.67
C GLU A 188 -15.53 18.59 -12.20
N LEU A 189 -14.70 19.34 -11.47
CA LEU A 189 -14.93 19.67 -10.06
C LEU A 189 -15.96 20.78 -9.83
N ARG A 190 -16.41 21.50 -10.86
CA ARG A 190 -17.35 22.65 -10.76
C ARG A 190 -18.63 22.36 -9.99
N ALA A 191 -18.98 21.10 -9.88
CA ALA A 191 -20.19 20.67 -9.20
C ALA A 191 -20.04 20.59 -7.67
N TRP A 192 -18.87 20.92 -7.12
CA TRP A 192 -18.51 20.77 -5.73
C TRP A 192 -18.07 22.13 -5.15
N ASP A 193 -18.51 22.46 -3.95
CA ASP A 193 -18.10 23.68 -3.27
C ASP A 193 -16.83 23.45 -2.41
N GLU A 194 -16.64 22.21 -1.95
CA GLU A 194 -15.57 21.81 -1.04
C GLU A 194 -14.89 20.53 -1.54
N LEU A 195 -13.57 20.48 -1.41
CA LEU A 195 -12.74 19.33 -1.73
C LEU A 195 -11.82 19.01 -0.56
N GLN A 196 -11.46 17.74 -0.44
CA GLN A 196 -10.39 17.27 0.42
C GLN A 196 -9.12 17.10 -0.39
N LEU A 197 -8.07 17.80 0.02
CA LEU A 197 -6.73 17.59 -0.52
C LEU A 197 -6.05 16.50 0.30
N GLU A 198 -5.84 15.35 -0.32
CA GLU A 198 -5.18 14.19 0.27
C GLU A 198 -3.74 14.11 -0.23
N VAL A 199 -2.81 13.81 0.64
CA VAL A 199 -1.38 13.67 0.31
C VAL A 199 -0.85 12.35 0.84
N GLU A 200 -0.27 11.56 -0.06
CA GLU A 200 0.42 10.32 0.27
C GLU A 200 1.89 10.43 -0.17
N ALA A 201 2.82 10.17 0.74
CA ALA A 201 4.23 10.00 0.43
C ALA A 201 4.60 8.51 0.51
N ARG A 202 5.35 8.02 -0.48
CA ARG A 202 5.75 6.62 -0.55
C ARG A 202 7.25 6.49 -0.76
N ARG A 203 7.83 5.50 -0.08
CA ARG A 203 9.17 4.99 -0.33
C ARG A 203 9.11 3.48 -0.51
N GLN A 204 9.83 2.96 -1.51
CA GLN A 204 9.87 1.55 -1.81
C GLN A 204 11.33 1.10 -1.91
N ARG A 205 11.67 0.02 -1.25
CA ARG A 205 13.00 -0.58 -1.31
C ARG A 205 12.90 -2.04 -1.71
N SER A 206 13.75 -2.43 -2.66
CA SER A 206 13.91 -3.83 -3.06
C SER A 206 15.23 -4.35 -2.51
N ILE A 207 15.20 -5.47 -1.84
CA ILE A 207 16.33 -6.08 -1.13
C ILE A 207 16.49 -7.51 -1.63
N ASP A 208 17.73 -8.04 -1.51
CA ASP A 208 18.06 -9.43 -1.84
C ASP A 208 17.64 -9.80 -3.29
N GLY A 209 18.03 -8.98 -4.26
CA GLY A 209 17.76 -9.23 -5.68
C GLY A 209 16.27 -9.19 -6.05
N GLY A 210 15.44 -8.47 -5.29
CA GLY A 210 14.00 -8.35 -5.53
C GLY A 210 13.15 -9.38 -4.80
N ARG A 211 13.74 -10.22 -3.97
CA ARG A 211 12.99 -11.20 -3.17
C ARG A 211 12.30 -10.60 -1.96
N VAL A 212 12.79 -9.46 -1.49
CA VAL A 212 12.19 -8.72 -0.38
C VAL A 212 11.88 -7.31 -0.86
N GLU A 213 10.63 -6.91 -0.70
CA GLU A 213 10.14 -5.57 -1.00
C GLU A 213 9.62 -4.93 0.29
N VAL A 214 10.06 -3.72 0.59
CA VAL A 214 9.58 -2.94 1.73
C VAL A 214 8.96 -1.66 1.19
N GLN A 215 7.68 -1.47 1.48
CA GLN A 215 6.90 -0.28 1.12
C GLN A 215 6.60 0.52 2.39
N GLU A 216 6.95 1.78 2.38
CA GLU A 216 6.76 2.71 3.48
C GLU A 216 5.88 3.86 3.00
N VAL A 217 4.78 4.10 3.69
CA VAL A 217 3.72 5.01 3.25
C VAL A 217 3.34 5.95 4.39
N PHE A 218 3.29 7.24 4.09
CA PHE A 218 2.71 8.27 4.95
C PHE A 218 1.45 8.82 4.28
N GLU A 219 0.30 8.69 4.94
CA GLU A 219 -0.95 9.33 4.54
C GLU A 219 -1.21 10.55 5.44
N ALA A 220 -1.13 11.75 4.88
CA ALA A 220 -1.42 12.98 5.61
C ALA A 220 -2.91 13.07 5.98
N ALA A 221 -3.21 13.78 7.06
CA ALA A 221 -4.58 14.19 7.34
C ALA A 221 -5.08 15.08 6.20
N PRO A 222 -6.30 14.85 5.67
CA PRO A 222 -6.86 15.64 4.58
C PRO A 222 -6.97 17.12 4.95
N ILE A 223 -6.75 17.98 3.97
CA ILE A 223 -6.89 19.44 4.09
C ILE A 223 -8.10 19.87 3.30
N LEU A 224 -9.00 20.63 3.92
CA LEU A 224 -10.17 21.18 3.25
C LEU A 224 -9.75 22.37 2.37
N VAL A 225 -10.16 22.34 1.11
CA VAL A 225 -10.00 23.42 0.14
C VAL A 225 -11.35 23.73 -0.54
N TYR A 226 -11.49 24.93 -1.11
CA TYR A 226 -12.74 25.41 -1.71
C TYR A 226 -12.54 25.73 -3.19
N LEU A 227 -13.60 25.63 -3.95
CA LEU A 227 -13.67 26.10 -5.35
C LEU A 227 -14.19 27.52 -5.47
#